data_a94334fe18a09cddd8d1ded520ef3be5
#
_entry.id   a94334fe18a09cddd8d1ded520ef3be5
#
_cell.length_a   1.000
_cell.length_b   1.000
_cell.length_c   1.000
_cell.angle_alpha   90.00
_cell.angle_beta   90.00
_cell.angle_gamma   90.00
#
_symmetry.space_group_name_H-M   'P 1'
#
loop_
_entity.id
_entity.type
_entity.pdbx_description
1 polymer ?
#
loop_
_entity_poly.entity_id
_entity_poly.type
_entity_poly.pdbx_seq_one_letter_code
_entity_poly.pdbx_strand_id
1 'polypeptide(L)'
;MAKKGTTKRTSARGKRKKPVARATRAKAANAARRKPAARKVTRPKAARAAAPAVNPVRQLAQRIVDLTIKHDDEGAFALYAANVQSVEPGQPALVGIDAIKQKFAGWHAMAPQSTWRARSVTVDGNTIAIEWEGDVTFATGKQATLNEVAIHEIENGKIARERFYYDRTAIQP
;
A
#
# COMPACT_ATOMS: atom_id res chain seq x y z
N MET A 1 -36.82 18.66 -40.97
CA MET A 1 -36.17 19.98 -41.14
C MET A 1 -34.86 19.87 -40.38
N ALA A 2 -33.71 19.59 -41.01
CA ALA A 2 -32.67 20.47 -41.53
C ALA A 2 -32.10 21.39 -40.43
N LYS A 3 -30.83 21.36 -40.09
CA LYS A 3 -29.65 21.66 -40.92
C LYS A 3 -28.33 21.17 -40.29
N LYS A 4 -27.48 20.74 -41.18
CA LYS A 4 -26.02 20.52 -41.09
C LYS A 4 -25.24 21.81 -40.74
N GLY A 5 -24.08 21.64 -40.14
CA GLY A 5 -23.04 22.65 -40.02
C GLY A 5 -21.66 22.00 -39.87
N THR A 6 -21.01 21.77 -40.99
CA THR A 6 -19.63 21.32 -41.16
C THR A 6 -18.72 22.55 -41.18
N THR A 7 -17.59 22.56 -40.44
CA THR A 7 -16.49 23.47 -40.73
C THR A 7 -15.14 22.76 -40.59
N LYS A 8 -14.50 22.58 -41.75
CA LYS A 8 -13.08 22.26 -41.95
C LYS A 8 -12.23 23.53 -41.77
N ARG A 9 -11.03 23.39 -41.20
CA ARG A 9 -9.90 24.30 -41.48
C ARG A 9 -8.58 23.54 -41.27
N THR A 10 -7.97 23.11 -42.30
CA THR A 10 -6.68 23.38 -43.02
C THR A 10 -5.49 23.86 -42.18
N SER A 11 -4.50 23.02 -42.15
CA SER A 11 -3.07 23.09 -42.55
C SER A 11 -2.32 24.40 -42.40
N ALA A 12 -1.18 24.37 -41.72
CA ALA A 12 0.02 25.12 -42.09
C ALA A 12 1.30 24.40 -41.62
N ARG A 13 2.09 24.08 -42.63
CA ARG A 13 3.40 23.43 -42.61
C ARG A 13 4.47 24.53 -42.53
N GLY A 14 5.28 24.58 -41.47
CA GLY A 14 6.41 25.50 -41.34
C GLY A 14 7.75 24.76 -41.32
N LYS A 15 8.42 24.74 -42.47
CA LYS A 15 9.83 24.34 -42.61
C LYS A 15 10.74 25.42 -42.03
N ARG A 16 11.72 25.08 -41.18
CA ARG A 16 12.86 25.95 -40.89
C ARG A 16 14.18 25.19 -41.03
N LYS A 17 15.07 25.89 -41.73
CA LYS A 17 16.36 25.58 -42.28
C LYS A 17 17.44 25.37 -41.21
N LYS A 18 18.39 24.45 -41.52
CA LYS A 18 19.71 24.33 -40.88
C LYS A 18 20.62 25.48 -41.31
N PRO A 19 21.55 25.95 -40.48
CA PRO A 19 22.76 26.55 -40.94
C PRO A 19 23.99 25.64 -40.84
N VAL A 20 24.85 25.85 -41.79
CA VAL A 20 26.03 25.13 -42.20
C VAL A 20 27.25 25.50 -41.32
N ALA A 21 28.16 24.56 -41.22
CA ALA A 21 29.46 24.59 -40.58
C ALA A 21 30.39 25.71 -40.99
N ARG A 22 31.28 26.11 -40.09
CA ARG A 22 32.56 26.70 -40.45
C ARG A 22 33.67 26.12 -39.55
N ALA A 23 34.54 25.36 -40.18
CA ALA A 23 35.80 24.87 -39.62
C ALA A 23 36.83 25.97 -39.56
N THR A 24 37.52 26.10 -38.46
CA THR A 24 38.80 26.82 -38.40
C THR A 24 39.85 25.95 -37.73
N ARG A 25 40.85 25.68 -38.49
CA ARG A 25 42.08 24.93 -38.26
C ARG A 25 43.08 25.81 -37.54
N ALA A 26 43.59 25.46 -36.37
CA ALA A 26 44.77 26.08 -35.79
C ALA A 26 45.69 25.01 -35.13
N LYS A 27 46.82 24.99 -35.64
CA LYS A 27 48.17 24.52 -35.39
C LYS A 27 48.52 23.94 -34.03
N ALA A 28 49.22 22.83 -34.16
CA ALA A 28 49.98 22.12 -33.13
C ALA A 28 51.05 23.00 -32.46
N ALA A 29 51.19 22.87 -31.16
CA ALA A 29 52.39 23.16 -30.41
C ALA A 29 52.74 21.96 -29.51
N ASN A 30 53.89 21.41 -29.72
CA ASN A 30 54.53 20.30 -29.07
C ASN A 30 55.05 20.77 -27.70
N ALA A 31 54.64 20.16 -26.60
CA ALA A 31 55.26 20.37 -25.29
C ALA A 31 55.31 19.07 -24.49
N ALA A 32 56.47 18.64 -24.31
CA ALA A 32 57.09 17.75 -23.30
C ALA A 32 56.18 16.83 -22.42
N ARG A 33 56.41 15.59 -22.66
CA ARG A 33 56.01 14.39 -21.91
C ARG A 33 56.55 14.43 -20.47
N ARG A 34 55.80 14.87 -19.49
CA ARG A 34 56.04 14.54 -18.07
C ARG A 34 55.08 13.41 -17.66
N LYS A 35 55.69 12.24 -17.26
CA LYS A 35 54.94 11.13 -16.66
C LYS A 35 54.34 11.58 -15.35
N PRO A 36 53.03 11.46 -15.12
CA PRO A 36 52.47 11.62 -13.79
C PRO A 36 52.73 10.37 -12.96
N ALA A 37 53.25 10.58 -11.75
CA ALA A 37 53.42 9.54 -10.74
C ALA A 37 52.05 8.94 -10.40
N ALA A 38 51.97 7.62 -10.36
CA ALA A 38 50.79 6.86 -9.99
C ALA A 38 50.41 7.15 -8.52
N ARG A 39 49.42 8.01 -8.31
CA ARG A 39 48.79 8.23 -7.01
C ARG A 39 47.97 6.98 -6.70
N LYS A 40 48.39 6.15 -5.72
CA LYS A 40 47.62 5.06 -5.17
C LYS A 40 46.29 5.64 -4.63
N VAL A 41 45.23 5.51 -5.40
CA VAL A 41 43.86 5.75 -4.94
C VAL A 41 43.50 4.59 -4.03
N THR A 42 43.63 4.77 -2.73
CA THR A 42 43.02 3.87 -1.76
C THR A 42 41.53 3.97 -1.87
N ARG A 43 40.91 2.99 -2.52
CA ARG A 43 39.46 2.85 -2.61
C ARG A 43 38.90 2.75 -1.17
N PRO A 44 38.02 3.68 -0.72
CA PRO A 44 37.43 3.56 0.60
C PRO A 44 36.66 2.23 0.65
N LYS A 45 36.96 1.42 1.68
CA LYS A 45 36.25 0.18 1.99
C LYS A 45 34.76 0.55 2.12
N ALA A 46 33.95 0.14 1.18
CA ALA A 46 32.51 0.40 1.19
C ALA A 46 31.98 -0.03 2.58
N ALA A 47 31.49 0.93 3.33
CA ALA A 47 30.82 0.65 4.58
C ALA A 47 29.66 -0.30 4.24
N ARG A 48 29.66 -1.48 4.86
CA ARG A 48 28.61 -2.47 4.74
C ARG A 48 27.32 -1.76 5.16
N ALA A 49 26.43 -1.49 4.20
CA ALA A 49 25.14 -0.87 4.48
C ALA A 49 24.48 -1.68 5.61
N ALA A 50 24.14 -1.03 6.71
CA ALA A 50 23.36 -1.65 7.78
C ALA A 50 22.07 -2.18 7.14
N ALA A 51 21.67 -3.41 7.49
CA ALA A 51 20.41 -3.96 7.05
C ALA A 51 19.29 -2.94 7.40
N PRO A 52 18.35 -2.67 6.49
CA PRO A 52 17.30 -1.69 6.76
C PRO A 52 16.59 -2.06 8.07
N ALA A 53 16.50 -1.11 8.99
CA ALA A 53 15.80 -1.31 10.25
C ALA A 53 14.36 -1.80 9.95
N VAL A 54 13.97 -2.90 10.55
CA VAL A 54 12.66 -3.50 10.30
C VAL A 54 11.60 -2.53 10.80
N ASN A 55 10.73 -2.05 9.90
CA ASN A 55 9.66 -1.11 10.25
C ASN A 55 8.66 -1.80 11.22
N PRO A 56 8.49 -1.32 12.46
CA PRO A 56 7.63 -1.97 13.46
C PRO A 56 6.16 -2.02 13.04
N VAL A 57 5.69 -1.03 12.25
CA VAL A 57 4.32 -1.02 11.73
C VAL A 57 4.13 -2.13 10.68
N ARG A 58 5.15 -2.42 9.88
CA ARG A 58 5.13 -3.55 8.94
C ARG A 58 5.12 -4.90 9.65
N GLN A 59 5.83 -5.03 10.77
CA GLN A 59 5.76 -6.23 11.61
C GLN A 59 4.36 -6.40 12.22
N LEU A 60 3.75 -5.29 12.66
CA LEU A 60 2.39 -5.31 13.17
C LEU A 60 1.39 -5.72 12.07
N ALA A 61 1.54 -5.21 10.86
CA ALA A 61 0.71 -5.61 9.72
C ALA A 61 0.79 -7.12 9.46
N GLN A 62 1.99 -7.70 9.48
CA GLN A 62 2.16 -9.14 9.33
C GLN A 62 1.49 -9.92 10.46
N ARG A 63 1.59 -9.44 11.71
CA ARG A 63 0.92 -10.08 12.85
C ARG A 63 -0.60 -10.03 12.72
N ILE A 64 -1.19 -8.92 12.25
CA ILE A 64 -2.62 -8.83 11.97
C ILE A 64 -3.02 -9.94 10.99
N VAL A 65 -2.28 -10.06 9.88
CA VAL A 65 -2.55 -11.10 8.87
C VAL A 65 -2.46 -12.50 9.45
N ASP A 66 -1.37 -12.80 10.15
CA ASP A 66 -1.13 -14.15 10.69
C ASP A 66 -2.19 -14.57 11.69
N LEU A 67 -2.62 -13.65 12.57
CA LEU A 67 -3.62 -13.93 13.61
C LEU A 67 -5.02 -14.09 13.01
N THR A 68 -5.38 -13.26 12.02
CA THR A 68 -6.65 -13.37 11.29
C THR A 68 -6.77 -14.72 10.57
N ILE A 69 -5.72 -15.12 9.85
CA ILE A 69 -5.71 -16.41 9.12
C ILE A 69 -5.79 -17.61 10.08
N LYS A 70 -5.20 -17.48 11.27
CA LYS A 70 -5.21 -18.54 12.30
C LYS A 70 -6.46 -18.55 13.17
N HIS A 71 -7.34 -17.56 13.04
CA HIS A 71 -8.48 -17.34 13.93
C HIS A 71 -8.05 -17.21 15.41
N ASP A 72 -6.90 -16.59 15.65
CA ASP A 72 -6.37 -16.31 16.99
C ASP A 72 -6.89 -14.97 17.50
N ASP A 73 -8.12 -14.96 17.99
CA ASP A 73 -8.80 -13.76 18.47
C ASP A 73 -8.08 -13.15 19.69
N GLU A 74 -7.63 -13.97 20.64
CA GLU A 74 -6.94 -13.47 21.83
C GLU A 74 -5.62 -12.78 21.45
N GLY A 75 -4.87 -13.38 20.52
CA GLY A 75 -3.69 -12.75 19.94
C GLY A 75 -4.03 -11.45 19.23
N ALA A 76 -5.14 -11.41 18.48
CA ALA A 76 -5.61 -10.22 17.78
C ALA A 76 -6.01 -9.12 18.78
N PHE A 77 -6.75 -9.42 19.86
CA PHE A 77 -7.15 -8.44 20.88
C PHE A 77 -5.94 -7.76 21.55
N ALA A 78 -4.84 -8.49 21.68
CA ALA A 78 -3.60 -7.91 22.21
C ALA A 78 -2.98 -6.84 21.30
N LEU A 79 -3.39 -6.71 20.03
CA LEU A 79 -2.89 -5.69 19.12
C LEU A 79 -3.62 -4.35 19.25
N TYR A 80 -4.80 -4.31 19.86
CA TYR A 80 -5.62 -3.11 19.97
C TYR A 80 -5.25 -2.23 21.17
N ALA A 81 -5.46 -0.93 21.03
CA ALA A 81 -5.48 -0.01 22.15
C ALA A 81 -6.75 -0.21 22.99
N ALA A 82 -6.68 0.09 24.31
CA ALA A 82 -7.84 -0.08 25.19
C ALA A 82 -9.05 0.77 24.74
N ASN A 83 -8.78 1.95 24.17
CA ASN A 83 -9.77 2.91 23.69
C ASN A 83 -9.93 2.88 22.15
N VAL A 84 -9.64 1.77 21.52
CA VAL A 84 -9.74 1.61 20.06
C VAL A 84 -11.11 2.04 19.53
N GLN A 85 -11.13 2.58 18.32
CA GLN A 85 -12.35 2.88 17.57
C GLN A 85 -12.43 1.99 16.35
N SER A 86 -13.55 1.28 16.18
CA SER A 86 -13.82 0.44 15.00
C SER A 86 -15.05 0.96 14.26
N VAL A 87 -14.92 1.15 12.96
CA VAL A 87 -15.98 1.71 12.11
C VAL A 87 -16.34 0.73 11.01
N GLU A 88 -17.57 0.27 11.05
CA GLU A 88 -18.18 -0.54 10.00
C GLU A 88 -18.99 0.33 9.03
N PRO A 89 -19.15 -0.05 7.75
CA PRO A 89 -19.90 0.73 6.78
C PRO A 89 -21.33 1.02 7.27
N GLY A 90 -21.69 2.30 7.38
CA GLY A 90 -23.02 2.75 7.77
C GLY A 90 -23.44 2.40 9.20
N GLN A 91 -22.49 2.12 10.09
CA GLN A 91 -22.73 1.88 11.51
C GLN A 91 -22.06 2.97 12.38
N PRO A 92 -22.57 3.26 13.57
CA PRO A 92 -21.83 4.05 14.55
C PRO A 92 -20.51 3.39 14.92
N ALA A 93 -19.51 4.21 15.27
CA ALA A 93 -18.24 3.69 15.74
C ALA A 93 -18.40 2.89 17.04
N LEU A 94 -17.83 1.70 17.08
CA LEU A 94 -17.61 0.94 18.31
C LEU A 94 -16.38 1.51 19.02
N VAL A 95 -16.44 1.63 20.34
CA VAL A 95 -15.34 2.21 21.13
C VAL A 95 -14.95 1.28 22.28
N GLY A 96 -13.65 1.02 22.38
CA GLY A 96 -13.05 0.22 23.43
C GLY A 96 -12.95 -1.26 23.11
N ILE A 97 -12.02 -1.92 23.79
CA ILE A 97 -11.67 -3.33 23.52
C ILE A 97 -12.84 -4.29 23.76
N ASP A 98 -13.70 -4.01 24.73
CA ASP A 98 -14.84 -4.90 25.01
C ASP A 98 -15.88 -4.86 23.86
N ALA A 99 -16.07 -3.69 23.22
CA ALA A 99 -16.92 -3.57 22.05
C ALA A 99 -16.32 -4.36 20.84
N ILE A 100 -14.99 -4.37 20.70
CA ILE A 100 -14.32 -5.19 19.68
C ILE A 100 -14.53 -6.69 19.95
N LYS A 101 -14.37 -7.14 21.19
CA LYS A 101 -14.63 -8.53 21.56
C LYS A 101 -16.06 -8.95 21.24
N GLN A 102 -17.05 -8.09 21.54
CA GLN A 102 -18.45 -8.35 21.19
C GLN A 102 -18.67 -8.41 19.67
N LYS A 103 -18.02 -7.53 18.90
CA LYS A 103 -18.06 -7.56 17.43
C LYS A 103 -17.55 -8.90 16.89
N PHE A 104 -16.41 -9.39 17.38
CA PHE A 104 -15.84 -10.69 16.99
C PHE A 104 -16.77 -11.84 17.36
N ALA A 105 -17.31 -11.85 18.58
CA ALA A 105 -18.28 -12.87 19.01
C ALA A 105 -19.54 -12.88 18.12
N GLY A 106 -20.04 -11.69 17.75
CA GLY A 106 -21.18 -11.56 16.82
C GLY A 106 -20.85 -12.07 15.43
N TRP A 107 -19.63 -11.79 14.92
CA TRP A 107 -19.16 -12.33 13.65
C TRP A 107 -19.11 -13.86 13.67
N HIS A 108 -18.50 -14.49 14.66
CA HIS A 108 -18.42 -15.95 14.78
C HIS A 108 -19.79 -16.62 14.91
N ALA A 109 -20.73 -15.97 15.61
CA ALA A 109 -22.10 -16.46 15.68
C ALA A 109 -22.82 -16.41 14.32
N MET A 110 -22.56 -15.35 13.53
CA MET A 110 -23.16 -15.16 12.21
C MET A 110 -22.48 -16.02 11.14
N ALA A 111 -21.16 -16.16 11.21
CA ALA A 111 -20.31 -16.82 10.22
C ALA A 111 -19.36 -17.82 10.91
N PRO A 112 -19.88 -19.01 11.33
CA PRO A 112 -19.11 -19.97 12.12
C PRO A 112 -17.95 -20.61 11.35
N GLN A 113 -17.94 -20.52 10.03
CA GLN A 113 -16.86 -21.02 9.20
C GLN A 113 -16.41 -19.93 8.24
N SER A 114 -15.15 -19.58 8.29
CA SER A 114 -14.54 -18.65 7.35
C SER A 114 -13.07 -19.01 7.10
N THR A 115 -12.58 -18.66 5.91
CA THR A 115 -11.18 -18.77 5.54
C THR A 115 -10.77 -17.47 4.90
N TRP A 116 -9.79 -16.77 5.48
CA TRP A 116 -9.36 -15.46 5.05
C TRP A 116 -7.99 -15.49 4.36
N ARG A 117 -7.84 -14.67 3.34
CA ARG A 117 -6.59 -14.46 2.59
C ARG A 117 -6.33 -12.96 2.46
N ALA A 118 -5.15 -12.51 2.85
CA ALA A 118 -4.69 -11.16 2.53
C ALA A 118 -4.23 -11.11 1.07
N ARG A 119 -4.95 -10.35 0.24
CA ARG A 119 -4.63 -10.14 -1.19
C ARG A 119 -3.50 -9.13 -1.36
N SER A 120 -3.53 -8.09 -0.56
CA SER A 120 -2.46 -7.09 -0.51
C SER A 120 -2.32 -6.50 0.90
N VAL A 121 -1.11 -6.05 1.23
CA VAL A 121 -0.79 -5.34 2.48
C VAL A 121 0.05 -4.12 2.16
N THR A 122 -0.47 -2.95 2.44
CA THR A 122 0.22 -1.67 2.26
C THR A 122 0.45 -1.01 3.61
N VAL A 123 1.65 -0.48 3.82
CA VAL A 123 2.02 0.27 5.02
C VAL A 123 2.59 1.61 4.60
N ASP A 124 1.95 2.69 5.05
CA ASP A 124 2.39 4.06 4.87
C ASP A 124 2.38 4.79 6.22
N GLY A 125 3.58 5.19 6.67
CA GLY A 125 3.74 5.77 8.00
C GLY A 125 3.17 4.85 9.09
N ASN A 126 2.17 5.34 9.81
CA ASN A 126 1.45 4.64 10.86
C ASN A 126 0.11 4.04 10.38
N THR A 127 -0.11 3.96 9.08
CA THR A 127 -1.33 3.42 8.50
C THR A 127 -1.04 2.08 7.82
N ILE A 128 -1.90 1.10 8.08
CA ILE A 128 -1.89 -0.21 7.44
C ILE A 128 -3.19 -0.35 6.65
N ALA A 129 -3.10 -0.70 5.37
CA ALA A 129 -4.25 -1.10 4.56
C ALA A 129 -4.08 -2.57 4.17
N ILE A 130 -5.09 -3.39 4.43
CA ILE A 130 -5.12 -4.81 4.07
C ILE A 130 -6.36 -5.06 3.21
N GLU A 131 -6.14 -5.60 2.02
CA GLU A 131 -7.19 -6.12 1.17
C GLU A 131 -7.39 -7.59 1.49
N TRP A 132 -8.60 -7.95 1.91
CA TRP A 132 -8.99 -9.28 2.30
C TRP A 132 -9.93 -9.92 1.28
N GLU A 133 -9.78 -11.23 1.13
CA GLU A 133 -10.76 -12.09 0.51
C GLU A 133 -11.10 -13.22 1.49
N GLY A 134 -12.37 -13.41 1.78
CA GLY A 134 -12.85 -14.41 2.74
C GLY A 134 -13.90 -15.31 2.12
N ASP A 135 -13.70 -16.64 2.18
CA ASP A 135 -14.75 -17.60 1.90
C ASP A 135 -15.48 -17.92 3.21
N VAL A 136 -16.78 -17.68 3.25
CA VAL A 136 -17.58 -17.68 4.46
C VAL A 136 -18.79 -18.60 4.30
N THR A 137 -19.07 -19.40 5.34
CA THR A 137 -20.35 -20.11 5.48
C THR A 137 -21.09 -19.51 6.69
N PHE A 138 -22.22 -18.88 6.42
CA PHE A 138 -23.09 -18.31 7.45
C PHE A 138 -23.86 -19.38 8.23
N ALA A 139 -24.34 -19.04 9.43
CA ALA A 139 -25.15 -19.92 10.27
C ALA A 139 -26.44 -20.39 9.57
N THR A 140 -26.93 -19.64 8.58
CA THR A 140 -28.06 -20.02 7.72
C THR A 140 -27.73 -21.11 6.68
N GLY A 141 -26.44 -21.46 6.53
CA GLY A 141 -25.93 -22.36 5.48
C GLY A 141 -25.60 -21.64 4.16
N LYS A 142 -25.89 -20.34 4.03
CA LYS A 142 -25.50 -19.54 2.86
C LYS A 142 -23.98 -19.45 2.81
N GLN A 143 -23.43 -19.56 1.60
CA GLN A 143 -22.00 -19.35 1.34
C GLN A 143 -21.79 -18.10 0.52
N ALA A 144 -20.70 -17.38 0.80
CA ALA A 144 -20.30 -16.19 0.05
C ALA A 144 -18.78 -16.03 0.06
N THR A 145 -18.25 -15.41 -1.00
CA THR A 145 -16.89 -14.84 -1.00
C THR A 145 -17.01 -13.37 -0.72
N LEU A 146 -16.38 -12.91 0.36
CA LEU A 146 -16.36 -11.52 0.78
C LEU A 146 -15.05 -10.86 0.34
N ASN A 147 -15.15 -9.61 -0.13
CA ASN A 147 -14.01 -8.75 -0.39
C ASN A 147 -14.09 -7.54 0.53
N GLU A 148 -13.01 -7.25 1.24
CA GLU A 148 -12.96 -6.22 2.24
C GLU A 148 -11.62 -5.48 2.19
N VAL A 149 -11.64 -4.17 2.44
CA VAL A 149 -10.44 -3.40 2.75
C VAL A 149 -10.53 -2.95 4.21
N ALA A 150 -9.56 -3.37 5.01
CA ALA A 150 -9.39 -2.92 6.39
C ALA A 150 -8.28 -1.88 6.45
N ILE A 151 -8.56 -0.71 7.04
CA ILE A 151 -7.59 0.35 7.30
C ILE A 151 -7.35 0.44 8.80
N HIS A 152 -6.10 0.27 9.24
CA HIS A 152 -5.72 0.39 10.65
C HIS A 152 -4.79 1.59 10.85
N GLU A 153 -5.11 2.44 11.82
CA GLU A 153 -4.27 3.54 12.26
C GLU A 153 -3.57 3.15 13.56
N ILE A 154 -2.24 3.30 13.58
CA ILE A 154 -1.39 2.79 14.65
C ILE A 154 -0.90 3.93 15.52
N GLU A 155 -1.13 3.85 16.82
CA GLU A 155 -0.62 4.74 17.81
C GLU A 155 0.07 3.93 18.93
N ASN A 156 1.27 4.33 19.33
CA ASN A 156 2.06 3.67 20.37
C ASN A 156 2.21 2.14 20.16
N GLY A 157 2.31 1.70 18.90
CA GLY A 157 2.46 0.29 18.53
C GLY A 157 1.18 -0.55 18.67
N LYS A 158 0.01 0.08 18.81
CA LYS A 158 -1.31 -0.53 18.91
C LYS A 158 -2.25 0.00 17.83
N ILE A 159 -3.26 -0.79 17.47
CA ILE A 159 -4.36 -0.35 16.63
C ILE A 159 -5.23 0.60 17.47
N ALA A 160 -5.20 1.91 17.14
CA ALA A 160 -6.01 2.93 17.80
C ALA A 160 -7.34 3.13 17.08
N ARG A 161 -7.35 2.94 15.79
CA ARG A 161 -8.56 3.01 14.97
C ARG A 161 -8.50 1.99 13.84
N GLU A 162 -9.67 1.45 13.49
CA GLU A 162 -9.85 0.66 12.27
C GLU A 162 -11.13 1.07 11.53
N ARG A 163 -11.11 0.91 10.22
CA ARG A 163 -12.26 1.14 9.33
C ARG A 163 -12.31 0.03 8.30
N PHE A 164 -13.52 -0.45 8.05
CA PHE A 164 -13.78 -1.51 7.10
C PHE A 164 -14.56 -0.98 5.90
N TYR A 165 -14.28 -1.52 4.73
CA TYR A 165 -14.94 -1.18 3.48
C TYR A 165 -15.27 -2.48 2.74
N TYR A 166 -16.53 -2.85 2.70
CA TYR A 166 -17.05 -4.04 2.04
C TYR A 166 -18.49 -3.82 1.59
N ASP A 167 -18.97 -4.69 0.71
CA ASP A 167 -20.37 -4.70 0.31
C ASP A 167 -21.24 -5.32 1.42
N ARG A 168 -22.03 -4.49 2.08
CA ARG A 168 -22.93 -4.94 3.15
C ARG A 168 -23.99 -5.94 2.68
N THR A 169 -24.34 -5.94 1.40
CA THR A 169 -25.34 -6.89 0.88
C THR A 169 -24.78 -8.31 0.85
N ALA A 170 -23.47 -8.48 0.76
CA ALA A 170 -22.80 -9.78 0.75
C ALA A 170 -22.91 -10.52 2.10
N ILE A 171 -23.00 -9.75 3.21
CA ILE A 171 -23.11 -10.31 4.58
C ILE A 171 -24.55 -10.42 5.09
N GLN A 172 -25.55 -10.08 4.27
CA GLN A 172 -26.95 -10.30 4.66
C GLN A 172 -27.29 -11.79 4.53
N PRO A 173 -27.83 -12.40 5.59
CA PRO A 173 -28.14 -13.83 5.61
C PRO A 173 -29.30 -14.21 4.68
#